data_8e3334b53a5038632105121533b6736e
#
_entry.id   8e3334b53a5038632105121533b6736e
#
_cell.length_a   1.000
_cell.length_b   1.000
_cell.length_c   1.000
_cell.angle_alpha   90.00
_cell.angle_beta   90.00
_cell.angle_gamma   90.00
#
_symmetry.space_group_name_H-M   'P 1'
#
loop_
_entity.id
_entity.type
_entity.pdbx_description
1 polymer ?
#
loop_
_entity_poly.entity_id
_entity_poly.type
_entity_poly.pdbx_seq_one_letter_code
_entity_poly.pdbx_strand_id
1 'polypeptide(L)'
;MSQTPTDAAARRALLLNLSPWLFFVGLIVLWELVCRIFELPTYVLPAPSEIGKAFFDVEFSRWMMHLWATLRVALMGFALSIVISIPLAIAMMRSEFLSRTLYPMLVVVQSTPVVAVAPLIIVMMGSDDPSRVLITCLLTFFPLVVSTATGINETPEELVEFSRSL
;
A
#
# COMPACT_ATOMS: atom_id res chain seq x y z
N MET A 1 2.68 47.15 9.54
CA MET A 1 1.44 47.18 10.35
C MET A 1 0.80 45.79 10.22
N SER A 2 1.03 44.91 11.18
CA SER A 2 0.43 43.59 11.23
C SER A 2 -0.96 43.71 11.85
N GLN A 3 -2.00 43.52 11.03
CA GLN A 3 -3.35 43.47 11.54
C GLN A 3 -3.53 42.18 12.33
N THR A 4 -3.77 42.30 13.63
CA THR A 4 -4.23 41.20 14.47
C THR A 4 -5.59 40.72 13.92
N PRO A 5 -5.78 39.41 13.68
CA PRO A 5 -7.07 38.91 13.22
C PRO A 5 -8.14 39.26 14.26
N THR A 6 -9.27 39.84 13.81
CA THR A 6 -10.42 40.08 14.68
C THR A 6 -10.88 38.75 15.27
N ASP A 7 -11.34 38.75 16.55
CA ASP A 7 -11.77 37.52 17.25
C ASP A 7 -12.77 36.68 16.44
N ALA A 8 -13.56 37.30 15.59
CA ALA A 8 -14.48 36.60 14.68
C ALA A 8 -13.75 35.84 13.57
N ALA A 9 -12.67 36.38 13.01
CA ALA A 9 -11.87 35.71 11.97
C ALA A 9 -11.08 34.53 12.57
N ALA A 10 -10.54 34.70 13.78
CA ALA A 10 -9.86 33.64 14.51
C ALA A 10 -10.81 32.48 14.87
N ARG A 11 -12.02 32.78 15.34
CA ARG A 11 -13.05 31.75 15.61
C ARG A 11 -13.50 31.03 14.36
N ARG A 12 -13.67 31.73 13.23
CA ARG A 12 -14.02 31.11 11.94
C ARG A 12 -12.91 30.20 11.42
N ALA A 13 -11.66 30.62 11.52
CA ALA A 13 -10.52 29.80 11.14
C ALA A 13 -10.42 28.54 12.02
N LEU A 14 -10.65 28.66 13.31
CA LEU A 14 -10.66 27.55 14.26
C LEU A 14 -11.79 26.55 13.97
N LEU A 15 -12.99 27.02 13.68
CA LEU A 15 -14.13 26.20 13.30
C LEU A 15 -13.88 25.47 11.97
N LEU A 16 -13.27 26.13 10.98
CA LEU A 16 -12.93 25.52 9.70
C LEU A 16 -11.85 24.44 9.88
N ASN A 17 -10.88 24.65 10.74
CA ASN A 17 -9.83 23.67 11.04
C ASN A 17 -10.34 22.50 11.88
N LEU A 18 -11.35 22.70 12.71
CA LEU A 18 -11.98 21.65 13.52
C LEU A 18 -13.06 20.86 12.75
N SER A 19 -13.60 21.44 11.69
CA SER A 19 -14.71 20.85 10.92
C SER A 19 -14.41 19.41 10.42
N PRO A 20 -13.22 19.06 9.89
CA PRO A 20 -12.93 17.69 9.50
C PRO A 20 -12.95 16.74 10.69
N TRP A 21 -12.38 17.14 11.81
CA TRP A 21 -12.36 16.32 13.02
C TRP A 21 -13.74 16.09 13.61
N LEU A 22 -14.56 17.13 13.65
CA LEU A 22 -15.96 17.04 14.08
C LEU A 22 -16.77 16.12 13.17
N PHE A 23 -16.51 16.18 11.85
CA PHE A 23 -17.14 15.26 10.90
C PHE A 23 -16.76 13.81 11.17
N PHE A 24 -15.46 13.51 11.35
CA PHE A 24 -15.00 12.15 11.66
C PHE A 24 -15.55 11.64 12.98
N VAL A 25 -15.53 12.46 14.04
CA VAL A 25 -16.12 12.09 15.33
C VAL A 25 -17.63 11.83 15.16
N GLY A 26 -18.34 12.70 14.43
CA GLY A 26 -19.76 12.53 14.14
C GLY A 26 -20.04 11.22 13.39
N LEU A 27 -19.17 10.85 12.43
CA LEU A 27 -19.31 9.59 11.69
C LEU A 27 -19.09 8.37 12.59
N ILE A 28 -18.11 8.40 13.49
CA ILE A 28 -17.85 7.34 14.46
C ILE A 28 -19.04 7.19 15.43
N VAL A 29 -19.56 8.30 15.93
CA VAL A 29 -20.74 8.29 16.80
C VAL A 29 -21.97 7.76 16.07
N LEU A 30 -22.17 8.17 14.82
CA LEU A 30 -23.28 7.65 14.00
C LEU A 30 -23.13 6.13 13.79
N TRP A 31 -21.94 5.65 13.50
CA TRP A 31 -21.67 4.21 13.36
C TRP A 31 -21.97 3.45 14.66
N GLU A 32 -21.51 3.93 15.79
CA GLU A 32 -21.81 3.34 17.10
C GLU A 32 -23.33 3.27 17.35
N LEU A 33 -24.05 4.38 17.07
CA LEU A 33 -25.50 4.44 17.22
C LEU A 33 -26.25 3.46 16.31
N VAL A 34 -25.84 3.36 15.05
CA VAL A 34 -26.42 2.41 14.09
C VAL A 34 -26.25 0.98 14.59
N CYS A 35 -25.05 0.59 15.01
CA CYS A 35 -24.79 -0.75 15.53
C CYS A 35 -25.66 -1.07 16.76
N ARG A 36 -25.84 -0.10 17.68
CA ARG A 36 -26.65 -0.31 18.90
C ARG A 36 -28.15 -0.29 18.69
N ILE A 37 -28.65 0.63 17.84
CA ILE A 37 -30.09 0.77 17.56
C ILE A 37 -30.62 -0.44 16.77
N PHE A 38 -29.83 -0.92 15.81
CA PHE A 38 -30.22 -2.08 14.98
C PHE A 38 -29.75 -3.41 15.54
N GLU A 39 -29.14 -3.42 16.75
CA GLU A 39 -28.63 -4.63 17.41
C GLU A 39 -27.80 -5.52 16.46
N LEU A 40 -26.92 -4.87 15.65
CA LEU A 40 -26.16 -5.57 14.63
C LEU A 40 -25.18 -6.55 15.28
N PRO A 41 -25.18 -7.83 14.83
CA PRO A 41 -24.23 -8.81 15.35
C PRO A 41 -22.79 -8.39 15.05
N THR A 42 -21.86 -8.59 15.97
CA THR A 42 -20.43 -8.20 15.87
C THR A 42 -19.72 -8.81 14.66
N TYR A 43 -20.15 -9.99 14.21
CA TYR A 43 -19.61 -10.64 13.00
C TYR A 43 -20.07 -9.99 11.68
N VAL A 44 -21.13 -9.18 11.70
CA VAL A 44 -21.60 -8.42 10.53
C VAL A 44 -20.97 -7.04 10.52
N LEU A 45 -21.11 -6.30 11.61
CA LEU A 45 -20.52 -4.96 11.78
C LEU A 45 -20.28 -4.68 13.27
N PRO A 46 -19.05 -4.82 13.76
CA PRO A 46 -18.74 -4.51 15.15
C PRO A 46 -18.84 -3.01 15.40
N ALA A 47 -19.34 -2.64 16.59
CA ALA A 47 -19.36 -1.23 17.01
C ALA A 47 -17.93 -0.71 17.28
N PRO A 48 -17.63 0.57 17.05
CA PRO A 48 -16.33 1.17 17.36
C PRO A 48 -15.84 0.90 18.80
N SER A 49 -16.75 0.93 19.77
CA SER A 49 -16.41 0.62 21.16
C SER A 49 -15.99 -0.85 21.38
N GLU A 50 -16.55 -1.78 20.60
CA GLU A 50 -16.19 -3.20 20.66
C GLU A 50 -14.84 -3.46 20.00
N ILE A 51 -14.56 -2.77 18.88
CA ILE A 51 -13.24 -2.80 18.22
C ILE A 51 -12.17 -2.30 19.19
N GLY A 52 -12.44 -1.18 19.89
CA GLY A 52 -11.55 -0.64 20.90
C GLY A 52 -11.27 -1.63 22.03
N LYS A 53 -12.31 -2.30 22.56
CA LYS A 53 -12.13 -3.33 23.59
C LYS A 53 -11.31 -4.51 23.07
N ALA A 54 -11.66 -5.06 21.91
CA ALA A 54 -10.94 -6.17 21.30
C ALA A 54 -9.45 -5.87 21.10
N PHE A 55 -9.10 -4.61 20.79
CA PHE A 55 -7.71 -4.20 20.65
C PHE A 55 -6.92 -4.35 21.97
N PHE A 56 -7.53 -4.04 23.09
CA PHE A 56 -6.90 -4.16 24.42
C PHE A 56 -6.98 -5.57 25.01
N ASP A 57 -7.99 -6.37 24.61
CA ASP A 57 -8.18 -7.75 25.10
C ASP A 57 -7.20 -8.74 24.46
N VAL A 58 -6.64 -8.41 23.29
CA VAL A 58 -5.65 -9.26 22.63
C VAL A 58 -4.28 -9.01 23.23
N GLU A 59 -3.64 -10.06 23.71
CA GLU A 59 -2.30 -10.02 24.28
C GLU A 59 -1.27 -9.46 23.28
N PHE A 60 -0.39 -8.59 23.73
CA PHE A 60 0.65 -7.95 22.90
C PHE A 60 1.54 -8.97 22.17
N SER A 61 1.83 -10.10 22.79
CA SER A 61 2.59 -11.20 22.20
C SER A 61 1.93 -11.70 20.90
N ARG A 62 0.60 -11.81 20.89
CA ARG A 62 -0.17 -12.24 19.73
C ARG A 62 -0.12 -11.22 18.60
N TRP A 63 -0.18 -9.93 18.93
CA TRP A 63 0.02 -8.86 17.93
C TRP A 63 1.38 -8.94 17.28
N MET A 64 2.44 -9.14 18.07
CA MET A 64 3.81 -9.27 17.56
C MET A 64 3.98 -10.51 16.68
N MET A 65 3.37 -11.61 17.04
CA MET A 65 3.39 -12.85 16.26
C MET A 65 2.74 -12.63 14.87
N HIS A 66 1.55 -12.01 14.83
CA HIS A 66 0.86 -11.74 13.57
C HIS A 66 1.59 -10.68 12.72
N LEU A 67 2.11 -9.63 13.35
CA LEU A 67 2.93 -8.62 12.69
C LEU A 67 4.15 -9.26 12.04
N TRP A 68 4.89 -10.09 12.78
CA TRP A 68 6.06 -10.77 12.26
C TRP A 68 5.72 -11.73 11.12
N ALA A 69 4.64 -12.50 11.23
CA ALA A 69 4.20 -13.40 10.17
C ALA A 69 3.90 -12.63 8.87
N THR A 70 3.20 -11.49 8.97
CA THR A 70 2.90 -10.64 7.81
C THR A 70 4.15 -9.98 7.25
N LEU A 71 4.99 -9.41 8.10
CA LEU A 71 6.21 -8.70 7.71
C LEU A 71 7.20 -9.64 7.00
N ARG A 72 7.37 -10.86 7.53
CA ARG A 72 8.22 -11.88 6.91
C ARG A 72 7.79 -12.18 5.47
N VAL A 73 6.52 -12.47 5.26
CA VAL A 73 5.98 -12.76 3.92
C VAL A 73 6.12 -11.56 2.99
N ALA A 74 5.81 -10.36 3.49
CA ALA A 74 5.94 -9.13 2.73
C ALA A 74 7.39 -8.87 2.29
N LEU A 75 8.35 -9.00 3.21
CA LEU A 75 9.77 -8.79 2.92
C LEU A 75 10.32 -9.85 1.96
N MET A 76 9.92 -11.11 2.11
CA MET A 76 10.34 -12.19 1.20
C MET A 76 9.81 -11.96 -0.22
N GLY A 77 8.52 -11.62 -0.36
CA GLY A 77 7.92 -11.34 -1.66
C GLY A 77 8.52 -10.10 -2.32
N PHE A 78 8.77 -9.04 -1.54
CA PHE A 78 9.41 -7.83 -2.02
C PHE A 78 10.87 -8.08 -2.44
N ALA A 79 11.65 -8.80 -1.65
CA ALA A 79 13.02 -9.15 -1.99
C ALA A 79 13.09 -9.99 -3.27
N LEU A 80 12.21 -10.98 -3.42
CA LEU A 80 12.10 -11.78 -4.63
C LEU A 80 11.76 -10.90 -5.85
N SER A 81 10.84 -9.98 -5.68
CA SER A 81 10.47 -9.01 -6.71
C SER A 81 11.66 -8.12 -7.13
N ILE A 82 12.45 -7.61 -6.18
CA ILE A 82 13.66 -6.83 -6.47
C ILE A 82 14.65 -7.64 -7.30
N VAL A 83 14.93 -8.87 -6.89
CA VAL A 83 15.89 -9.76 -7.56
C VAL A 83 15.49 -10.04 -9.01
N ILE A 84 14.21 -10.09 -9.32
CA ILE A 84 13.71 -10.35 -10.67
C ILE A 84 13.54 -9.05 -11.47
N SER A 85 12.94 -8.02 -10.87
CA SER A 85 12.53 -6.80 -11.59
C SER A 85 13.70 -5.89 -11.97
N ILE A 86 14.69 -5.73 -11.08
CA ILE A 86 15.82 -4.83 -11.39
C ILE A 86 16.66 -5.35 -12.56
N PRO A 87 17.13 -6.62 -12.58
CA PRO A 87 17.84 -7.15 -13.74
C PRO A 87 17.02 -7.11 -15.03
N LEU A 88 15.71 -7.38 -14.95
CA LEU A 88 14.82 -7.30 -16.10
C LEU A 88 14.73 -5.87 -16.64
N ALA A 89 14.53 -4.87 -15.77
CA ALA A 89 14.49 -3.47 -16.17
C ALA A 89 15.81 -3.04 -16.82
N ILE A 90 16.95 -3.40 -16.23
CA ILE A 90 18.28 -3.11 -16.82
C ILE A 90 18.44 -3.79 -18.19
N ALA A 91 18.02 -5.05 -18.35
CA ALA A 91 18.07 -5.76 -19.61
C ALA A 91 17.21 -5.09 -20.69
N MET A 92 16.00 -4.66 -20.33
CA MET A 92 15.11 -3.89 -21.23
C MET A 92 15.73 -2.58 -21.67
N MET A 93 16.42 -1.87 -20.77
CA MET A 93 17.10 -0.62 -21.06
C MET A 93 18.31 -0.79 -22.00
N ARG A 94 18.98 -1.95 -21.94
CA ARG A 94 20.13 -2.25 -22.78
C ARG A 94 19.79 -2.82 -24.16
N SER A 95 18.54 -3.28 -24.35
CA SER A 95 18.09 -3.93 -25.58
C SER A 95 16.77 -3.34 -26.05
N GLU A 96 16.82 -2.61 -27.17
CA GLU A 96 15.64 -2.05 -27.80
C GLU A 96 14.62 -3.14 -28.20
N PHE A 97 15.10 -4.32 -28.58
CA PHE A 97 14.25 -5.47 -28.88
C PHE A 97 13.47 -5.93 -27.64
N LEU A 98 14.16 -6.08 -26.49
CA LEU A 98 13.52 -6.47 -25.25
C LEU A 98 12.52 -5.39 -24.79
N SER A 99 12.90 -4.14 -24.86
CA SER A 99 12.05 -3.02 -24.47
C SER A 99 10.77 -2.99 -25.31
N ARG A 100 10.88 -3.06 -26.63
CA ARG A 100 9.72 -3.02 -27.54
C ARG A 100 8.81 -4.24 -27.41
N THR A 101 9.37 -5.38 -27.04
CA THR A 101 8.60 -6.63 -26.90
C THR A 101 7.98 -6.77 -25.52
N LEU A 102 8.78 -6.58 -24.45
CA LEU A 102 8.33 -6.86 -23.08
C LEU A 102 7.48 -5.73 -22.48
N TYR A 103 7.76 -4.47 -22.82
CA TYR A 103 7.03 -3.36 -22.23
C TYR A 103 5.51 -3.42 -22.48
N PRO A 104 5.02 -3.65 -23.73
CA PRO A 104 3.59 -3.83 -23.96
C PRO A 104 3.01 -5.02 -23.23
N MET A 105 3.74 -6.13 -23.12
CA MET A 105 3.30 -7.32 -22.38
C MET A 105 3.17 -7.04 -20.89
N LEU A 106 4.13 -6.33 -20.31
CA LEU A 106 4.09 -5.91 -18.91
C LEU A 106 2.87 -5.02 -18.63
N VAL A 107 2.56 -4.06 -19.53
CA VAL A 107 1.38 -3.19 -19.40
C VAL A 107 0.08 -4.00 -19.43
N VAL A 108 -0.03 -4.97 -20.34
CA VAL A 108 -1.21 -5.84 -20.44
C VAL A 108 -1.36 -6.69 -19.17
N VAL A 109 -0.28 -7.30 -18.68
CA VAL A 109 -0.32 -8.14 -17.47
C VAL A 109 -0.64 -7.29 -16.23
N GLN A 110 -0.09 -6.08 -16.13
CA GLN A 110 -0.39 -5.14 -15.05
C GLN A 110 -1.88 -4.72 -15.03
N SER A 111 -2.54 -4.71 -16.18
CA SER A 111 -3.96 -4.39 -16.28
C SER A 111 -4.85 -5.47 -15.64
N THR A 112 -4.31 -6.67 -15.44
CA THR A 112 -5.02 -7.76 -14.73
C THR A 112 -4.89 -7.54 -13.23
N PRO A 113 -5.98 -7.38 -12.48
CA PRO A 113 -5.91 -7.19 -11.05
C PRO A 113 -5.37 -8.46 -10.37
N VAL A 114 -4.15 -8.38 -9.82
CA VAL A 114 -3.50 -9.51 -9.12
C VAL A 114 -4.37 -10.07 -8.00
N VAL A 115 -5.19 -9.21 -7.37
CA VAL A 115 -6.16 -9.61 -6.34
C VAL A 115 -7.18 -10.64 -6.88
N ALA A 116 -7.54 -10.56 -8.16
CA ALA A 116 -8.45 -11.54 -8.77
C ALA A 116 -7.76 -12.89 -9.05
N VAL A 117 -6.43 -12.88 -9.22
CA VAL A 117 -5.63 -14.09 -9.46
C VAL A 117 -5.23 -14.78 -8.14
N ALA A 118 -5.18 -14.04 -7.03
CA ALA A 118 -4.77 -14.54 -5.73
C ALA A 118 -5.55 -15.80 -5.27
N PRO A 119 -6.90 -15.90 -5.39
CA PRO A 119 -7.62 -17.11 -5.03
C PRO A 119 -7.19 -18.34 -5.85
N LEU A 120 -6.88 -18.16 -7.15
CA LEU A 120 -6.41 -19.23 -8.01
C LEU A 120 -5.04 -19.77 -7.55
N ILE A 121 -4.12 -18.85 -7.20
CA ILE A 121 -2.79 -19.22 -6.67
C ILE A 121 -2.96 -20.03 -5.37
N ILE A 122 -3.85 -19.58 -4.46
CA ILE A 122 -4.10 -20.28 -3.20
C ILE A 122 -4.70 -21.67 -3.43
N VAL A 123 -5.62 -21.81 -4.39
CA VAL A 123 -6.21 -23.13 -4.72
C VAL A 123 -5.16 -24.08 -5.30
N MET A 124 -4.24 -23.57 -6.13
CA MET A 124 -3.21 -24.40 -6.77
C MET A 124 -2.02 -24.74 -5.86
N MET A 125 -1.59 -23.82 -5.02
CA MET A 125 -0.37 -23.95 -4.21
C MET A 125 -0.63 -24.16 -2.72
N GLY A 126 -1.89 -24.02 -2.28
CA GLY A 126 -2.25 -24.00 -0.86
C GLY A 126 -2.25 -22.59 -0.26
N SER A 127 -2.65 -22.49 1.00
CA SER A 127 -2.75 -21.21 1.74
C SER A 127 -1.49 -20.88 2.56
N ASP A 128 -0.38 -21.55 2.29
CA ASP A 128 0.87 -21.41 3.01
C ASP A 128 1.69 -20.18 2.58
N ASP A 129 2.80 -19.95 3.26
CA ASP A 129 3.69 -18.81 3.01
C ASP A 129 4.17 -18.69 1.54
N PRO A 130 4.51 -19.77 0.80
CA PRO A 130 4.94 -19.66 -0.61
C PRO A 130 3.92 -18.97 -1.50
N SER A 131 2.64 -19.30 -1.36
CA SER A 131 1.55 -18.66 -2.14
C SER A 131 1.44 -17.17 -1.85
N ARG A 132 1.54 -16.81 -0.58
CA ARG A 132 1.48 -15.41 -0.13
C ARG A 132 2.71 -14.62 -0.61
N VAL A 133 3.89 -15.22 -0.56
CA VAL A 133 5.15 -14.64 -1.09
C VAL A 133 5.03 -14.41 -2.59
N LEU A 134 4.49 -15.37 -3.33
CA LEU A 134 4.28 -15.23 -4.79
C LEU A 134 3.29 -14.11 -5.11
N ILE A 135 2.17 -14.01 -4.40
CA ILE A 135 1.18 -12.93 -4.57
C ILE A 135 1.84 -11.57 -4.28
N THR A 136 2.60 -11.46 -3.20
CA THR A 136 3.33 -10.23 -2.85
C THR A 136 4.36 -9.87 -3.92
N CYS A 137 5.09 -10.86 -4.42
CA CYS A 137 6.04 -10.68 -5.51
C CYS A 137 5.34 -10.13 -6.76
N LEU A 138 4.23 -10.71 -7.18
CA LEU A 138 3.47 -10.25 -8.35
C LEU A 138 2.94 -8.83 -8.18
N LEU A 139 2.45 -8.48 -6.98
CA LEU A 139 1.98 -7.13 -6.68
C LEU A 139 3.08 -6.06 -6.79
N THR A 140 4.30 -6.40 -6.39
CA THR A 140 5.43 -5.45 -6.34
C THR A 140 6.31 -5.49 -7.59
N PHE A 141 6.28 -6.58 -8.35
CA PHE A 141 7.11 -6.79 -9.54
C PHE A 141 6.91 -5.69 -10.60
N PHE A 142 5.67 -5.47 -11.05
CA PHE A 142 5.39 -4.52 -12.12
C PHE A 142 5.76 -3.08 -11.76
N PRO A 143 5.34 -2.54 -10.61
CA PRO A 143 5.77 -1.22 -10.17
C PRO A 143 7.29 -1.07 -10.12
N LEU A 144 8.01 -2.09 -9.65
CA LEU A 144 9.47 -2.06 -9.58
C LEU A 144 10.13 -2.05 -10.96
N VAL A 145 9.66 -2.87 -11.90
CA VAL A 145 10.20 -2.86 -13.27
C VAL A 145 10.01 -1.48 -13.91
N VAL A 146 8.79 -0.95 -13.84
CA VAL A 146 8.45 0.34 -14.46
C VAL A 146 9.24 1.48 -13.80
N SER A 147 9.23 1.56 -12.46
CA SER A 147 9.94 2.61 -11.73
C SER A 147 11.45 2.56 -11.96
N THR A 148 12.03 1.36 -12.03
CA THR A 148 13.47 1.19 -12.31
C THR A 148 13.80 1.63 -13.74
N ALA A 149 13.00 1.21 -14.73
CA ALA A 149 13.20 1.60 -16.11
C ALA A 149 13.05 3.12 -16.31
N THR A 150 12.02 3.72 -15.70
CA THR A 150 11.81 5.18 -15.75
C THR A 150 12.96 5.92 -15.07
N GLY A 151 13.37 5.51 -13.88
CA GLY A 151 14.48 6.14 -13.16
C GLY A 151 15.80 6.11 -13.92
N ILE A 152 16.10 5.02 -14.63
CA ILE A 152 17.29 4.93 -15.48
C ILE A 152 17.18 5.88 -16.66
N ASN A 153 16.01 5.96 -17.33
CA ASN A 153 15.79 6.83 -18.50
C ASN A 153 15.82 8.32 -18.15
N GLU A 154 15.36 8.69 -16.98
CA GLU A 154 15.29 10.10 -16.53
C GLU A 154 16.61 10.58 -15.90
N THR A 155 17.63 9.73 -15.81
CA THR A 155 18.94 10.13 -15.28
C THR A 155 19.63 11.10 -16.26
N PRO A 156 19.94 12.35 -15.84
CA PRO A 156 20.61 13.33 -16.69
C PRO A 156 21.97 12.83 -17.18
N GLU A 157 22.31 13.07 -18.44
CA GLU A 157 23.60 12.67 -19.04
C GLU A 157 24.79 13.24 -18.27
N GLU A 158 24.67 14.45 -17.72
CA GLU A 158 25.69 15.10 -16.90
C GLU A 158 26.09 14.26 -15.68
N LEU A 159 25.10 13.61 -15.03
CA LEU A 159 25.39 12.73 -13.86
C LEU A 159 26.08 11.43 -14.29
N VAL A 160 25.73 10.91 -15.46
CA VAL A 160 26.36 9.71 -16.02
C VAL A 160 27.83 10.03 -16.42
N GLU A 161 28.09 11.18 -17.03
CA GLU A 161 29.44 11.63 -17.38
C GLU A 161 30.28 11.90 -16.12
N PHE A 162 29.71 12.56 -15.13
CA PHE A 162 30.36 12.78 -13.84
C PHE A 162 30.76 11.46 -13.18
N SER A 163 29.87 10.47 -13.15
CA SER A 163 30.17 9.14 -12.60
C SER A 163 31.28 8.41 -13.36
N ARG A 164 31.44 8.66 -14.68
CA ARG A 164 32.52 8.07 -15.48
C ARG A 164 33.88 8.76 -15.30
N SER A 165 33.86 9.97 -14.76
CA SER A 165 35.08 10.77 -14.52
C SER A 165 35.75 10.46 -13.19
N LEU A 166 35.09 9.71 -12.30
CA LEU A 166 35.58 9.25 -11.00
C LEU A 166 36.23 7.86 -11.10
#